data_5106d6bc2d8d98391dd8c091cab4638e
#
_entry.id   5106d6bc2d8d98391dd8c091cab4638e
#
_cell.length_a   1.000
_cell.length_b   1.000
_cell.length_c   1.000
_cell.angle_alpha   90.00
_cell.angle_beta   90.00
_cell.angle_gamma   90.00
#
_symmetry.space_group_name_H-M   'P 1'
#
loop_
_entity.id
_entity.type
_entity.pdbx_description
1 polymer ?
#
loop_
_entity_poly.entity_id
_entity_poly.type
_entity_poly.pdbx_seq_one_letter_code
_entity_poly.pdbx_strand_id
1 'polypeptide(L)'
;GLTACGGSSDSTASTGESTGTAAGTEAAATAEATTTNAETNVLNINLASEPDYLDPALNSSVDGGCLAVNSFAGLYTYDKDGNLIPALASDMPEVSEDGTEYTVHMIESKWSNGDDLKASDFVYSWNRVIDEKTAADYAYLFDVIARNDDGTLAVETPDDYTLVIKLVSPCPYFNDLMAFPTFYPVHQASVEAA
;
A
#
# COMPACT_ATOMS: atom_id res chain seq x y z
N GLY A 1 32.42 15.68 27.43
CA GLY A 1 32.71 14.87 28.57
C GLY A 1 31.69 13.76 28.67
N LEU A 2 32.12 12.51 28.46
CA LEU A 2 31.36 11.29 28.69
C LEU A 2 31.32 11.01 30.22
N THR A 3 30.16 10.56 30.70
CA THR A 3 30.11 9.84 31.98
C THR A 3 29.09 8.70 31.85
N ALA A 4 29.61 7.49 31.83
CA ALA A 4 28.85 6.26 31.99
C ALA A 4 28.67 5.96 33.46
N CYS A 5 27.48 5.52 33.92
CA CYS A 5 27.25 4.89 35.18
C CYS A 5 26.70 3.48 34.96
N GLY A 6 27.54 2.49 35.17
CA GLY A 6 27.16 1.11 35.40
C GLY A 6 26.78 0.91 36.86
N GLY A 7 25.79 0.07 37.10
CA GLY A 7 25.38 -0.42 38.40
C GLY A 7 25.03 -1.90 38.32
N SER A 8 25.95 -2.74 38.72
CA SER A 8 25.73 -4.15 39.03
C SER A 8 25.10 -4.28 40.40
N SER A 9 24.11 -5.14 40.53
CA SER A 9 23.64 -5.62 41.84
C SER A 9 23.39 -7.11 41.77
N ASP A 10 24.28 -7.81 42.41
CA ASP A 10 24.26 -9.20 42.81
C ASP A 10 23.17 -9.46 43.83
N SER A 11 22.48 -10.58 43.79
CA SER A 11 21.96 -11.21 45.00
C SER A 11 21.37 -12.61 44.74
N THR A 12 22.11 -13.56 45.21
CA THR A 12 21.78 -14.69 46.08
C THR A 12 20.53 -15.51 45.79
N ALA A 13 20.84 -16.77 45.48
CA ALA A 13 19.98 -17.95 45.47
C ALA A 13 19.33 -18.23 46.85
N SER A 14 18.10 -18.70 46.84
CA SER A 14 17.52 -19.49 47.94
C SER A 14 16.78 -20.67 47.34
N THR A 15 17.30 -21.84 47.63
CA THR A 15 16.74 -23.17 47.42
C THR A 15 15.55 -23.40 48.35
N GLY A 16 14.45 -23.89 47.77
CA GLY A 16 13.31 -24.41 48.48
C GLY A 16 12.64 -25.52 47.67
N GLU A 17 12.99 -26.74 48.00
CA GLU A 17 12.44 -28.00 47.51
C GLU A 17 11.06 -28.25 48.12
N SER A 18 10.04 -28.47 47.27
CA SER A 18 8.79 -29.11 47.74
C SER A 18 8.19 -29.92 46.58
N THR A 19 8.23 -31.18 46.80
CA THR A 19 7.57 -32.25 46.03
C THR A 19 6.05 -32.13 46.16
N GLY A 20 5.35 -32.16 45.04
CA GLY A 20 3.88 -32.27 45.00
C GLY A 20 3.40 -32.75 43.64
N THR A 21 3.21 -34.07 43.54
CA THR A 21 2.54 -34.75 42.44
C THR A 21 1.05 -34.37 42.42
N ALA A 22 0.55 -33.88 41.30
CA ALA A 22 -0.88 -33.89 41.02
C ALA A 22 -1.12 -33.95 39.51
N ALA A 23 -1.94 -34.88 39.14
CA ALA A 23 -2.33 -35.37 37.86
C ALA A 23 -2.99 -34.29 36.94
N GLY A 24 -2.84 -34.52 35.66
CA GLY A 24 -3.37 -33.68 34.59
C GLY A 24 -4.89 -33.57 34.57
N THR A 25 -5.30 -32.46 33.99
CA THR A 25 -6.55 -32.38 33.25
C THR A 25 -6.29 -31.38 32.11
N GLU A 26 -6.16 -31.90 30.90
CA GLU A 26 -6.20 -31.17 29.67
C GLU A 26 -7.61 -30.54 29.56
N ALA A 27 -7.71 -29.28 29.87
CA ALA A 27 -8.87 -28.50 29.51
C ALA A 27 -8.66 -27.99 28.08
N ALA A 28 -9.24 -28.68 27.11
CA ALA A 28 -9.44 -28.20 25.78
C ALA A 28 -10.29 -26.92 25.90
N ALA A 29 -9.64 -25.75 25.77
CA ALA A 29 -10.36 -24.49 25.61
C ALA A 29 -11.02 -24.51 24.24
N THR A 30 -12.29 -24.89 24.20
CA THR A 30 -13.19 -24.62 23.07
C THR A 30 -13.30 -23.10 22.98
N ALA A 31 -12.61 -22.52 21.99
CA ALA A 31 -12.85 -21.13 21.61
C ALA A 31 -14.29 -21.04 21.09
N GLU A 32 -15.22 -20.67 21.96
CA GLU A 32 -16.52 -20.20 21.49
C GLU A 32 -16.29 -19.00 20.59
N ALA A 33 -16.59 -19.17 19.31
CA ALA A 33 -16.66 -18.06 18.37
C ALA A 33 -17.80 -17.15 18.88
N THR A 34 -17.42 -16.11 19.61
CA THR A 34 -18.33 -15.04 19.98
C THR A 34 -18.75 -14.37 18.68
N THR A 35 -19.98 -14.58 18.23
CA THR A 35 -20.61 -13.80 17.17
C THR A 35 -20.73 -12.37 17.69
N THR A 36 -19.73 -11.57 17.48
CA THR A 36 -19.74 -10.14 17.78
C THR A 36 -20.69 -9.45 16.82
N ASN A 37 -21.70 -8.80 17.36
CA ASN A 37 -22.66 -8.02 16.59
C ASN A 37 -21.90 -6.87 15.93
N ALA A 38 -21.99 -6.71 14.61
CA ALA A 38 -21.22 -5.71 13.84
C ALA A 38 -21.42 -4.26 14.35
N GLU A 39 -22.54 -3.99 15.02
CA GLU A 39 -22.87 -2.70 15.61
C GLU A 39 -22.02 -2.32 16.86
N THR A 40 -21.31 -3.28 17.45
CA THR A 40 -20.52 -3.06 18.68
C THR A 40 -19.00 -3.10 18.44
N ASN A 41 -18.56 -3.39 17.23
CA ASN A 41 -17.14 -3.44 16.89
C ASN A 41 -16.64 -2.06 16.45
N VAL A 42 -16.16 -1.27 17.42
CA VAL A 42 -15.55 0.04 17.16
C VAL A 42 -14.05 -0.08 17.40
N LEU A 43 -13.26 0.23 16.37
CA LEU A 43 -11.81 0.36 16.45
C LEU A 43 -11.43 1.85 16.47
N ASN A 44 -10.83 2.30 17.56
CA ASN A 44 -10.28 3.64 17.64
C ASN A 44 -8.79 3.60 17.31
N ILE A 45 -8.38 4.31 16.27
CA ILE A 45 -6.99 4.39 15.82
C ILE A 45 -6.48 5.80 16.05
N ASN A 46 -5.28 5.92 16.63
CA ASN A 46 -4.55 7.18 16.74
C ASN A 46 -3.47 7.20 15.65
N LEU A 47 -3.53 8.19 14.77
CA LEU A 47 -2.57 8.39 13.68
C LEU A 47 -1.35 9.24 14.07
N ALA A 48 -1.23 9.62 15.35
CA ALA A 48 -0.18 10.48 15.88
C ALA A 48 -0.24 11.94 15.42
N SER A 49 -0.45 12.23 14.15
CA SER A 49 -0.63 13.58 13.59
C SER A 49 -1.78 13.65 12.60
N GLU A 50 -2.21 14.87 12.29
CA GLU A 50 -3.19 15.12 11.22
C GLU A 50 -2.47 15.12 9.87
N PRO A 51 -2.87 14.32 8.87
CA PRO A 51 -2.28 14.36 7.54
C PRO A 51 -2.70 15.66 6.81
N ASP A 52 -1.76 16.26 6.09
CA ASP A 52 -2.05 17.47 5.30
C ASP A 52 -3.02 17.17 4.15
N TYR A 53 -2.90 15.99 3.55
CA TYR A 53 -3.70 15.55 2.41
C TYR A 53 -4.13 14.10 2.55
N LEU A 54 -5.36 13.79 2.13
CA LEU A 54 -5.89 12.42 1.96
C LEU A 54 -5.83 11.96 0.50
N ASP A 55 -5.59 12.88 -0.41
CA ASP A 55 -5.43 12.60 -1.84
C ASP A 55 -4.11 11.86 -2.07
N PRO A 56 -4.12 10.66 -2.68
CA PRO A 56 -2.90 9.89 -2.94
C PRO A 56 -1.84 10.65 -3.75
N ALA A 57 -2.26 11.54 -4.66
CA ALA A 57 -1.34 12.34 -5.47
C ALA A 57 -0.59 13.39 -4.64
N LEU A 58 -1.22 13.94 -3.61
CA LEU A 58 -0.71 15.07 -2.81
C LEU A 58 -0.07 14.61 -1.50
N ASN A 59 -0.43 13.43 -1.01
CA ASN A 59 0.09 12.94 0.26
C ASN A 59 1.58 12.62 0.19
N SER A 60 2.37 13.21 1.08
CA SER A 60 3.78 12.90 1.29
C SER A 60 4.10 12.54 2.75
N SER A 61 3.06 12.37 3.59
CA SER A 61 3.20 12.02 5.01
C SER A 61 2.94 10.53 5.26
N VAL A 62 3.56 10.00 6.32
CA VAL A 62 3.35 8.61 6.76
C VAL A 62 1.90 8.38 7.21
N ASP A 63 1.32 9.35 7.93
CA ASP A 63 -0.04 9.24 8.47
C ASP A 63 -1.07 9.23 7.34
N GLY A 64 -0.92 10.11 6.34
CA GLY A 64 -1.74 10.11 5.14
C GLY A 64 -1.54 8.85 4.29
N GLY A 65 -0.31 8.34 4.20
CA GLY A 65 0.00 7.06 3.55
C GLY A 65 -0.70 5.88 4.23
N CYS A 66 -0.75 5.87 5.57
CA CYS A 66 -1.49 4.86 6.34
C CYS A 66 -2.98 4.88 5.99
N LEU A 67 -3.59 6.05 5.84
CA LEU A 67 -4.99 6.18 5.43
C LEU A 67 -5.18 5.78 3.96
N ALA A 68 -4.26 6.16 3.08
CA ALA A 68 -4.34 5.81 1.66
C ALA A 68 -4.35 4.29 1.43
N VAL A 69 -3.44 3.52 2.07
CA VAL A 69 -3.38 2.06 1.91
C VAL A 69 -4.60 1.34 2.49
N ASN A 70 -5.37 2.00 3.36
CA ASN A 70 -6.61 1.45 3.94
C ASN A 70 -7.88 1.92 3.23
N SER A 71 -7.80 2.92 2.35
CA SER A 71 -8.97 3.52 1.67
C SER A 71 -8.95 3.34 0.16
N PHE A 72 -7.77 3.15 -0.43
CA PHE A 72 -7.56 2.96 -1.86
C PHE A 72 -6.91 1.61 -2.14
N ALA A 73 -6.92 1.20 -3.39
CA ALA A 73 -6.17 0.04 -3.87
C ALA A 73 -5.31 0.44 -5.07
N GLY A 74 -4.05 -0.01 -5.08
CA GLY A 74 -3.15 0.11 -6.23
C GLY A 74 -3.19 -1.14 -7.12
N LEU A 75 -2.31 -1.19 -8.12
CA LEU A 75 -2.13 -2.40 -8.94
C LEU A 75 -1.58 -3.55 -8.07
N TYR A 76 -0.66 -3.22 -7.18
CA TYR A 76 0.00 -4.17 -6.27
C TYR A 76 -0.07 -3.66 -4.83
N THR A 77 0.16 -4.57 -3.90
CA THR A 77 0.23 -4.29 -2.46
C THR A 77 1.21 -5.26 -1.79
N TYR A 78 1.45 -5.09 -0.49
CA TYR A 78 2.27 -6.01 0.29
C TYR A 78 1.39 -6.87 1.20
N ASP A 79 1.72 -8.15 1.29
CA ASP A 79 1.11 -9.05 2.28
C ASP A 79 1.70 -8.82 3.68
N LYS A 80 1.20 -9.57 4.67
CA LYS A 80 1.66 -9.50 6.08
C LYS A 80 3.14 -9.89 6.27
N ASP A 81 3.74 -10.59 5.31
CA ASP A 81 5.11 -11.05 5.34
C ASP A 81 6.04 -10.12 4.54
N GLY A 82 5.49 -9.06 3.94
CA GLY A 82 6.21 -8.05 3.16
C GLY A 82 6.47 -8.47 1.70
N ASN A 83 5.78 -9.49 1.20
CA ASN A 83 5.88 -9.87 -0.20
C ASN A 83 4.95 -9.01 -1.05
N LEU A 84 5.43 -8.59 -2.22
CA LEU A 84 4.61 -7.90 -3.19
C LEU A 84 3.63 -8.88 -3.83
N ILE A 85 2.35 -8.53 -3.80
CA ILE A 85 1.25 -9.33 -4.35
C ILE A 85 0.33 -8.48 -5.21
N PRO A 86 -0.38 -9.07 -6.20
CA PRO A 86 -1.41 -8.38 -6.96
C PRO A 86 -2.55 -7.87 -6.06
N ALA A 87 -3.11 -6.70 -6.41
CA ALA A 87 -4.30 -6.12 -5.78
C ALA A 87 -5.38 -5.85 -6.85
N LEU A 88 -5.29 -4.75 -7.61
CA LEU A 88 -6.13 -4.53 -8.79
C LEU A 88 -5.54 -5.19 -10.05
N ALA A 89 -4.27 -5.53 -10.07
CA ALA A 89 -3.70 -6.40 -11.09
C ALA A 89 -4.19 -7.84 -10.90
N SER A 90 -4.36 -8.57 -11.99
CA SER A 90 -4.75 -10.00 -11.95
C SER A 90 -3.57 -10.92 -11.66
N ASP A 91 -2.35 -10.49 -12.01
CA ASP A 91 -1.09 -11.23 -11.80
C ASP A 91 0.09 -10.24 -11.77
N MET A 92 1.31 -10.73 -11.60
CA MET A 92 2.53 -9.94 -11.77
C MET A 92 2.65 -9.48 -13.24
N PRO A 93 3.30 -8.33 -13.51
CA PRO A 93 3.35 -7.79 -14.87
C PRO A 93 4.16 -8.68 -15.80
N GLU A 94 3.78 -8.72 -17.07
CA GLU A 94 4.64 -9.21 -18.13
C GLU A 94 5.68 -8.13 -18.45
N VAL A 95 6.95 -8.51 -18.49
CA VAL A 95 8.06 -7.57 -18.72
C VAL A 95 8.79 -7.95 -19.99
N SER A 96 9.06 -6.97 -20.85
CA SER A 96 9.84 -7.17 -22.08
C SER A 96 11.27 -7.66 -21.78
N GLU A 97 11.91 -8.30 -22.76
CA GLU A 97 13.27 -8.84 -22.60
C GLU A 97 14.31 -7.78 -22.22
N ASP A 98 14.13 -6.55 -22.67
CA ASP A 98 14.99 -5.41 -22.35
C ASP A 98 14.61 -4.72 -21.04
N GLY A 99 13.52 -5.15 -20.36
CA GLY A 99 13.08 -4.61 -19.08
C GLY A 99 12.49 -3.21 -19.14
N THR A 100 12.10 -2.73 -20.33
CA THR A 100 11.61 -1.34 -20.52
C THR A 100 10.11 -1.24 -20.78
N GLU A 101 9.41 -2.34 -21.00
CA GLU A 101 7.96 -2.36 -21.18
C GLU A 101 7.31 -3.33 -20.20
N TYR A 102 6.27 -2.86 -19.54
CA TYR A 102 5.50 -3.60 -18.53
C TYR A 102 4.04 -3.67 -18.99
N THR A 103 3.52 -4.88 -19.15
CA THR A 103 2.09 -5.11 -19.40
C THR A 103 1.44 -5.61 -18.13
N VAL A 104 0.44 -4.86 -17.65
CA VAL A 104 -0.34 -5.19 -16.45
C VAL A 104 -1.78 -5.45 -16.84
N HIS A 105 -2.27 -6.65 -16.56
CA HIS A 105 -3.68 -6.98 -16.67
C HIS A 105 -4.39 -6.77 -15.36
N MET A 106 -5.57 -6.15 -15.38
CA MET A 106 -6.35 -5.81 -14.22
C MET A 106 -7.56 -6.74 -14.06
N ILE A 107 -8.00 -6.92 -12.83
CA ILE A 107 -9.31 -7.51 -12.53
C ILE A 107 -10.42 -6.49 -12.76
N GLU A 108 -11.60 -6.94 -13.13
CA GLU A 108 -12.80 -6.10 -13.11
C GLU A 108 -13.11 -5.67 -11.67
N SER A 109 -13.22 -4.38 -11.45
CA SER A 109 -13.46 -3.79 -10.13
C SER A 109 -14.34 -2.54 -10.24
N LYS A 110 -14.79 -2.03 -9.10
CA LYS A 110 -15.66 -0.86 -9.04
C LYS A 110 -15.18 0.14 -8.00
N TRP A 111 -15.42 1.40 -8.28
CA TRP A 111 -15.36 2.47 -7.30
C TRP A 111 -16.48 2.32 -6.25
N SER A 112 -16.31 2.95 -5.10
CA SER A 112 -17.30 2.93 -4.02
C SER A 112 -18.66 3.54 -4.40
N ASN A 113 -18.71 4.38 -5.44
CA ASN A 113 -19.94 4.94 -6.00
C ASN A 113 -20.65 3.99 -6.99
N GLY A 114 -20.04 2.86 -7.34
CA GLY A 114 -20.55 1.84 -8.25
C GLY A 114 -20.06 1.94 -9.70
N ASP A 115 -19.34 2.99 -10.06
CA ASP A 115 -18.72 3.12 -11.38
C ASP A 115 -17.64 2.06 -11.61
N ASP A 116 -17.40 1.67 -12.86
CA ASP A 116 -16.35 0.72 -13.18
C ASP A 116 -14.97 1.38 -13.02
N LEU A 117 -14.04 0.67 -12.36
CA LEU A 117 -12.65 1.08 -12.25
C LEU A 117 -11.90 0.48 -13.45
N LYS A 118 -11.26 1.34 -14.24
CA LYS A 118 -10.63 0.98 -15.52
C LYS A 118 -9.14 1.37 -15.55
N ALA A 119 -8.43 0.82 -16.52
CA ALA A 119 -7.04 1.19 -16.79
C ALA A 119 -6.87 2.70 -17.07
N SER A 120 -7.86 3.33 -17.69
CA SER A 120 -7.87 4.77 -17.92
C SER A 120 -7.84 5.62 -16.63
N ASP A 121 -8.36 5.11 -15.51
CA ASP A 121 -8.31 5.81 -14.22
C ASP A 121 -6.87 5.93 -13.70
N PHE A 122 -6.04 4.91 -13.94
CA PHE A 122 -4.61 4.96 -13.65
C PHE A 122 -3.90 5.97 -14.54
N VAL A 123 -4.18 5.97 -15.84
CA VAL A 123 -3.57 6.94 -16.78
C VAL A 123 -3.93 8.36 -16.38
N TYR A 124 -5.20 8.63 -16.07
CA TYR A 124 -5.64 9.93 -15.56
C TYR A 124 -4.88 10.31 -14.28
N SER A 125 -4.88 9.43 -13.30
CA SER A 125 -4.30 9.69 -11.98
C SER A 125 -2.80 9.96 -12.05
N TRP A 126 -2.06 9.16 -12.80
CA TRP A 126 -0.62 9.32 -12.96
C TRP A 126 -0.24 10.59 -13.73
N ASN A 127 -0.99 10.93 -14.79
CA ASN A 127 -0.80 12.20 -15.50
C ASN A 127 -1.15 13.41 -14.62
N ARG A 128 -2.13 13.27 -13.72
CA ARG A 128 -2.46 14.28 -12.73
C ARG A 128 -1.32 14.50 -11.74
N VAL A 129 -0.65 13.43 -11.26
CA VAL A 129 0.50 13.57 -10.34
C VAL A 129 1.62 14.38 -10.98
N ILE A 130 1.90 14.17 -12.26
CA ILE A 130 2.98 14.85 -12.97
C ILE A 130 2.62 16.24 -13.51
N ASP A 131 1.35 16.63 -13.44
CA ASP A 131 0.92 18.00 -13.82
C ASP A 131 1.47 18.99 -12.78
N GLU A 132 2.20 20.00 -13.24
CA GLU A 132 2.77 21.07 -12.40
C GLU A 132 1.71 21.77 -11.53
N LYS A 133 0.45 21.81 -11.99
CA LYS A 133 -0.65 22.42 -11.25
C LYS A 133 -1.02 21.60 -10.00
N THR A 134 -0.83 20.30 -10.04
CA THR A 134 -1.05 19.41 -8.89
C THR A 134 0.01 19.63 -7.82
N ALA A 135 1.22 20.05 -8.21
CA ALA A 135 2.36 20.31 -7.32
C ALA A 135 2.65 19.14 -6.35
N ALA A 136 2.56 17.91 -6.86
CA ALA A 136 2.76 16.70 -6.06
C ALA A 136 4.24 16.53 -5.67
N ASP A 137 4.53 16.37 -4.37
CA ASP A 137 5.89 16.19 -3.85
C ASP A 137 6.58 14.97 -4.43
N TYR A 138 5.82 13.91 -4.72
CA TYR A 138 6.33 12.65 -5.26
C TYR A 138 6.20 12.50 -6.78
N ALA A 139 5.95 13.59 -7.52
CA ALA A 139 5.88 13.55 -8.99
C ALA A 139 7.13 12.95 -9.63
N TYR A 140 8.32 13.16 -9.04
CA TYR A 140 9.59 12.63 -9.53
C TYR A 140 9.67 11.09 -9.57
N LEU A 141 8.83 10.39 -8.80
CA LEU A 141 8.77 8.91 -8.85
C LEU A 141 8.30 8.39 -10.21
N PHE A 142 7.61 9.23 -10.98
CA PHE A 142 7.15 8.91 -12.33
C PHE A 142 8.19 9.20 -13.43
N ASP A 143 9.36 9.74 -13.08
CA ASP A 143 10.44 10.02 -14.05
C ASP A 143 11.06 8.74 -14.65
N VAL A 144 10.78 7.58 -14.05
CA VAL A 144 11.14 6.27 -14.59
C VAL A 144 10.28 5.88 -15.80
N ILE A 145 9.07 6.45 -15.93
CA ILE A 145 8.15 6.22 -17.04
C ILE A 145 8.51 7.20 -18.16
N ALA A 146 8.59 6.69 -19.38
CA ALA A 146 8.84 7.53 -20.55
C ALA A 146 7.72 8.54 -20.76
N ARG A 147 8.02 9.62 -21.49
CA ARG A 147 7.06 10.67 -21.84
C ARG A 147 6.76 10.66 -23.33
N ASN A 148 5.51 10.93 -23.65
CA ASN A 148 5.07 11.23 -25.01
C ASN A 148 5.50 12.66 -25.41
N ASP A 149 5.41 12.99 -26.69
CA ASP A 149 5.76 14.32 -27.22
C ASP A 149 4.91 15.44 -26.62
N ASP A 150 3.70 15.13 -26.16
CA ASP A 150 2.78 16.07 -25.50
C ASP A 150 3.03 16.23 -23.99
N GLY A 151 4.03 15.52 -23.45
CA GLY A 151 4.43 15.54 -22.04
C GLY A 151 3.68 14.57 -21.14
N THR A 152 2.68 13.87 -21.64
CA THR A 152 1.98 12.80 -20.90
C THR A 152 2.87 11.58 -20.71
N LEU A 153 2.53 10.72 -19.74
CA LEU A 153 3.23 9.46 -19.54
C LEU A 153 2.99 8.50 -20.70
N ALA A 154 4.02 7.77 -21.12
CA ALA A 154 3.93 6.73 -22.15
C ALA A 154 3.26 5.47 -21.58
N VAL A 155 1.97 5.59 -21.31
CA VAL A 155 1.11 4.51 -20.81
C VAL A 155 -0.06 4.35 -21.76
N GLU A 156 -0.20 3.17 -22.32
CA GLU A 156 -1.27 2.83 -23.26
C GLU A 156 -2.29 1.92 -22.57
N THR A 157 -3.57 2.07 -22.95
CA THR A 157 -4.67 1.21 -22.48
C THR A 157 -5.33 0.57 -23.71
N PRO A 158 -4.79 -0.58 -24.20
CA PRO A 158 -5.35 -1.25 -25.38
C PRO A 158 -6.79 -1.71 -25.17
N ASP A 159 -7.18 -1.93 -23.93
CA ASP A 159 -8.56 -2.20 -23.50
C ASP A 159 -8.81 -1.61 -22.09
N ASP A 160 -10.04 -1.80 -21.57
CA ASP A 160 -10.47 -1.25 -20.29
C ASP A 160 -9.68 -1.77 -19.08
N TYR A 161 -8.98 -2.90 -19.21
CA TYR A 161 -8.33 -3.61 -18.10
C TYR A 161 -6.87 -3.97 -18.36
N THR A 162 -6.24 -3.34 -19.36
CA THR A 162 -4.82 -3.57 -19.67
C THR A 162 -4.08 -2.24 -19.70
N LEU A 163 -2.96 -2.18 -18.98
CA LEU A 163 -1.98 -1.10 -19.00
C LEU A 163 -0.70 -1.59 -19.68
N VAL A 164 -0.20 -0.85 -20.66
CA VAL A 164 1.14 -1.04 -21.24
C VAL A 164 1.97 0.19 -20.89
N ILE A 165 2.99 0.01 -20.08
CA ILE A 165 3.79 1.09 -19.48
C ILE A 165 5.19 1.02 -20.06
N LYS A 166 5.66 2.12 -20.66
CA LYS A 166 7.01 2.21 -21.23
C LYS A 166 7.92 3.00 -20.30
N LEU A 167 9.06 2.42 -19.94
CA LEU A 167 10.06 3.03 -19.08
C LEU A 167 11.18 3.69 -19.90
N VAL A 168 11.83 4.69 -19.31
CA VAL A 168 13.00 5.35 -19.89
C VAL A 168 14.20 4.38 -19.96
N SER A 169 14.32 3.49 -18.98
CA SER A 169 15.35 2.47 -18.85
C SER A 169 14.86 1.35 -17.94
N PRO A 170 15.50 0.17 -17.94
CA PRO A 170 15.13 -0.92 -17.04
C PRO A 170 15.14 -0.47 -15.58
N CYS A 171 14.02 -0.73 -14.87
CA CYS A 171 13.82 -0.33 -13.48
C CYS A 171 13.44 -1.54 -12.62
N PRO A 172 14.41 -2.19 -11.93
CA PRO A 172 14.15 -3.41 -11.16
C PRO A 172 13.15 -3.26 -10.01
N TYR A 173 12.94 -2.03 -9.52
CA TYR A 173 12.01 -1.72 -8.42
C TYR A 173 10.69 -1.11 -8.92
N PHE A 174 10.40 -1.17 -10.21
CA PHE A 174 9.17 -0.56 -10.75
C PHE A 174 7.89 -1.22 -10.20
N ASN A 175 7.94 -2.52 -9.92
CA ASN A 175 6.82 -3.22 -9.29
C ASN A 175 6.49 -2.65 -7.90
N ASP A 176 7.52 -2.29 -7.13
CA ASP A 176 7.36 -1.68 -5.80
C ASP A 176 6.79 -0.26 -5.91
N LEU A 177 7.16 0.50 -6.94
CA LEU A 177 6.57 1.80 -7.21
C LEU A 177 5.07 1.69 -7.49
N MET A 178 4.63 0.68 -8.24
CA MET A 178 3.21 0.46 -8.54
C MET A 178 2.39 0.05 -7.30
N ALA A 179 3.04 -0.33 -6.19
CA ALA A 179 2.41 -0.56 -4.89
C ALA A 179 2.42 0.68 -3.99
N PHE A 180 3.16 1.72 -4.37
CA PHE A 180 3.29 2.94 -3.56
C PHE A 180 2.03 3.81 -3.67
N PRO A 181 1.53 4.42 -2.57
CA PRO A 181 0.26 5.16 -2.57
C PRO A 181 0.11 6.24 -3.64
N THR A 182 1.17 6.94 -4.02
CA THR A 182 1.11 7.97 -5.07
C THR A 182 0.75 7.39 -6.45
N PHE A 183 0.94 6.08 -6.65
CA PHE A 183 0.52 5.36 -7.87
C PHE A 183 -0.93 4.85 -7.81
N TYR A 184 -1.65 5.08 -6.72
CA TYR A 184 -3.05 4.65 -6.62
C TYR A 184 -3.95 5.50 -7.52
N PRO A 185 -4.99 4.89 -8.11
CA PRO A 185 -5.94 5.61 -8.94
C PRO A 185 -6.88 6.46 -8.08
N VAL A 186 -7.36 7.55 -8.66
CA VAL A 186 -8.46 8.36 -8.14
C VAL A 186 -9.58 8.42 -9.18
N HIS A 187 -10.82 8.56 -8.72
CA HIS A 187 -11.98 8.65 -9.60
C HIS A 187 -12.05 10.03 -10.25
N GLN A 188 -11.79 10.11 -11.57
CA GLN A 188 -11.68 11.37 -12.31
C GLN A 188 -12.89 12.30 -12.07
N ALA A 189 -14.11 11.81 -12.25
CA ALA A 189 -15.30 12.63 -12.12
C ALA A 189 -15.48 13.21 -10.69
N SER A 190 -15.01 12.49 -9.65
CA SER A 190 -15.04 12.99 -8.27
C SER A 190 -14.00 14.08 -8.03
N VAL A 191 -12.81 13.94 -8.63
CA VAL A 191 -11.74 14.94 -8.51
C VAL A 191 -12.10 16.23 -9.25
N GLU A 192 -12.70 16.11 -10.45
CA GLU A 192 -13.10 17.28 -11.27
C GLU A 192 -14.33 18.02 -10.73
N ALA A 193 -15.10 17.37 -9.85
CA ALA A 193 -16.27 17.96 -9.20
C ALA A 193 -15.94 18.68 -7.87
N ALA A 194 -14.74 18.51 -7.34
CA ALA A 194 -14.30 19.08 -6.06
C ALA A 194 -13.68 20.47 -6.23
#